data_2e04452683964f784b5c0534f000ee08
#
_entry.id   2e04452683964f784b5c0534f000ee08
#
_cell.length_a   1.000
_cell.length_b   1.000
_cell.length_c   1.000
_cell.angle_alpha   90.00
_cell.angle_beta   90.00
_cell.angle_gamma   90.00
#
_symmetry.space_group_name_H-M   'P 1'
#
loop_
_entity.id
_entity.type
_entity.pdbx_description
1 polymer ?
#
loop_
_entity_poly.entity_id
_entity_poly.type
_entity_poly.pdbx_seq_one_letter_code
_entity_poly.pdbx_strand_id
1 'polypeptide(L)'
;MSARSTVSPDWLVEAVGSVLAAVGLRPRAATAVARGLVEADLRGTPSDGVMLVPMYAERLRKGSVGTHESAEVVQDMGAIAVLDAGHALGQLTGDQAMDLAVLKARTYGIGVVTVCHAFHFGGAYRYARTAAYAGCIGIAAANSSPLMPAPGGTAAVGENPLAIAVPTENGEPILLSLALSEAALGEARLAARQGGPIPRTRADGRAGTPPTDPVEALAGLLLPAAGHMGYGLALVVDILTGVLSGGSFGSGVRDLNADTSEPIDCAHFFLALSVSAFGNRAAFEQRVAELAAQITGSPKTSGAERLLLPGQLEAERKTATRRAGVPLDAKVLAALRETATTVGVTLGAPS
;
A
#
# COMPACT_ATOMS: atom_id res chain seq x y z
N MET A 1 9.00 9.51 24.22
CA MET A 1 9.09 8.30 23.34
C MET A 1 8.09 7.29 23.88
N SER A 2 7.09 6.89 23.10
CA SER A 2 6.15 5.82 23.50
C SER A 2 6.92 4.51 23.69
N ALA A 3 6.58 3.73 24.74
CA ALA A 3 7.16 2.41 24.94
C ALA A 3 6.82 1.51 23.73
N ARG A 4 7.82 0.88 23.14
CA ARG A 4 7.63 -0.11 22.07
C ARG A 4 7.69 -1.51 22.68
N SER A 5 6.74 -2.34 22.30
CA SER A 5 6.77 -3.78 22.63
C SER A 5 7.19 -4.54 21.38
N THR A 6 8.11 -5.48 21.54
CA THR A 6 8.50 -6.38 20.44
C THR A 6 7.61 -7.62 20.51
N VAL A 7 6.98 -7.99 19.40
CA VAL A 7 6.06 -9.11 19.32
C VAL A 7 6.43 -10.04 18.16
N SER A 8 6.17 -11.33 18.31
CA SER A 8 6.39 -12.30 17.23
C SER A 8 5.53 -11.98 16.01
N PRO A 9 6.09 -12.01 14.79
CA PRO A 9 5.31 -11.84 13.57
C PRO A 9 4.18 -12.87 13.43
N ASP A 10 4.42 -14.11 13.83
CA ASP A 10 3.45 -15.20 13.70
C ASP A 10 2.30 -15.02 14.69
N TRP A 11 2.60 -14.65 15.94
CA TRP A 11 1.57 -14.26 16.91
C TRP A 11 0.72 -13.09 16.39
N LEU A 12 1.36 -12.10 15.77
CA LEU A 12 0.66 -10.92 15.26
C LEU A 12 -0.27 -11.26 14.10
N VAL A 13 0.16 -12.16 13.19
CA VAL A 13 -0.69 -12.67 12.10
C VAL A 13 -1.89 -13.43 12.66
N GLU A 14 -1.69 -14.27 13.68
CA GLU A 14 -2.77 -15.02 14.33
C GLU A 14 -3.75 -14.08 15.04
N ALA A 15 -3.26 -13.12 15.81
CA ALA A 15 -4.07 -12.14 16.53
C ALA A 15 -4.94 -11.31 15.58
N VAL A 16 -4.35 -10.75 14.52
CA VAL A 16 -5.06 -9.96 13.52
C VAL A 16 -6.04 -10.83 12.73
N GLY A 17 -5.62 -12.05 12.33
CA GLY A 17 -6.47 -12.99 11.63
C GLY A 17 -7.71 -13.39 12.44
N SER A 18 -7.55 -13.63 13.76
CA SER A 18 -8.66 -13.95 14.66
C SER A 18 -9.65 -12.80 14.78
N VAL A 19 -9.18 -11.55 14.89
CA VAL A 19 -10.03 -10.36 14.93
C VAL A 19 -10.83 -10.23 13.63
N LEU A 20 -10.16 -10.36 12.47
CA LEU A 20 -10.81 -10.23 11.17
C LEU A 20 -11.80 -11.36 10.89
N ALA A 21 -11.52 -12.58 11.35
CA ALA A 21 -12.45 -13.72 11.26
C ALA A 21 -13.70 -13.48 12.13
N ALA A 22 -13.54 -12.93 13.33
CA ALA A 22 -14.66 -12.63 14.23
C ALA A 22 -15.62 -11.56 13.67
N VAL A 23 -15.17 -10.74 12.73
CA VAL A 23 -16.01 -9.74 12.05
C VAL A 23 -16.50 -10.19 10.66
N GLY A 24 -16.43 -11.50 10.37
CA GLY A 24 -17.11 -12.11 9.23
C GLY A 24 -16.26 -12.56 8.06
N LEU A 25 -14.93 -12.37 8.10
CA LEU A 25 -14.07 -12.95 7.06
C LEU A 25 -13.90 -14.46 7.29
N ARG A 26 -13.84 -15.23 6.19
CA ARG A 26 -13.43 -16.64 6.29
C ARG A 26 -11.97 -16.74 6.77
N PRO A 27 -11.58 -17.78 7.52
CA PRO A 27 -10.24 -17.87 8.14
C PRO A 27 -9.08 -17.70 7.16
N ARG A 28 -9.22 -18.24 5.93
CA ARG A 28 -8.18 -18.08 4.89
C ARG A 28 -8.00 -16.63 4.45
N ALA A 29 -9.10 -15.92 4.22
CA ALA A 29 -9.09 -14.51 3.84
C ALA A 29 -8.57 -13.64 4.98
N ALA A 30 -9.04 -13.85 6.20
CA ALA A 30 -8.56 -13.16 7.39
C ALA A 30 -7.05 -13.30 7.56
N THR A 31 -6.50 -14.53 7.39
CA THR A 31 -5.06 -14.77 7.43
C THR A 31 -4.31 -14.07 6.29
N ALA A 32 -4.86 -14.04 5.07
CA ALA A 32 -4.22 -13.37 3.93
C ALA A 32 -4.12 -11.85 4.16
N VAL A 33 -5.19 -11.23 4.66
CA VAL A 33 -5.19 -9.81 5.02
C VAL A 33 -4.24 -9.53 6.19
N ALA A 34 -4.28 -10.36 7.24
CA ALA A 34 -3.38 -10.25 8.39
C ALA A 34 -1.91 -10.29 7.97
N ARG A 35 -1.53 -11.23 7.11
CA ARG A 35 -0.16 -11.31 6.56
C ARG A 35 0.23 -10.04 5.81
N GLY A 36 -0.67 -9.44 5.04
CA GLY A 36 -0.42 -8.19 4.32
C GLY A 36 -0.13 -7.03 5.28
N LEU A 37 -0.95 -6.88 6.32
CA LEU A 37 -0.77 -5.84 7.34
C LEU A 37 0.52 -6.04 8.14
N VAL A 38 0.80 -7.27 8.60
CA VAL A 38 2.04 -7.57 9.34
C VAL A 38 3.27 -7.42 8.45
N GLU A 39 3.18 -7.72 7.16
CA GLU A 39 4.29 -7.48 6.23
C GLU A 39 4.64 -6.00 6.11
N ALA A 40 3.65 -5.10 6.14
CA ALA A 40 3.90 -3.66 6.16
C ALA A 40 4.71 -3.25 7.40
N ASP A 41 4.34 -3.74 8.59
CA ASP A 41 5.12 -3.50 9.81
C ASP A 41 6.53 -4.08 9.71
N LEU A 42 6.70 -5.29 9.17
CA LEU A 42 8.01 -5.90 8.96
C LEU A 42 8.91 -5.08 8.02
N ARG A 43 8.35 -4.44 7.01
CA ARG A 43 9.07 -3.60 6.04
C ARG A 43 9.34 -2.18 6.56
N GLY A 44 8.75 -1.81 7.70
CA GLY A 44 8.91 -0.49 8.30
C GLY A 44 7.96 0.57 7.71
N THR A 45 6.82 0.14 7.19
CA THR A 45 5.69 0.98 6.74
C THR A 45 4.45 0.75 7.61
N PRO A 46 4.50 1.05 8.92
CA PRO A 46 3.42 0.73 9.85
C PRO A 46 2.12 1.48 9.55
N SER A 47 2.16 2.53 8.73
CA SER A 47 0.96 3.23 8.22
C SER A 47 0.01 2.31 7.45
N ASP A 48 0.54 1.28 6.78
CA ASP A 48 -0.21 0.26 6.06
C ASP A 48 -0.36 -1.04 6.88
N GLY A 49 0.06 -1.00 8.13
CA GLY A 49 0.21 -2.16 9.02
C GLY A 49 -0.96 -2.37 9.99
N VAL A 50 -0.64 -3.05 11.07
CA VAL A 50 -1.59 -3.50 12.10
C VAL A 50 -2.35 -2.35 12.77
N MET A 51 -1.82 -1.12 12.73
CA MET A 51 -2.54 0.05 13.23
C MET A 51 -3.88 0.30 12.52
N LEU A 52 -4.13 -0.30 11.36
CA LEU A 52 -5.39 -0.18 10.61
C LEU A 52 -6.46 -1.18 11.04
N VAL A 53 -6.12 -2.21 11.82
CA VAL A 53 -7.05 -3.28 12.22
C VAL A 53 -8.33 -2.77 12.89
N PRO A 54 -8.29 -1.80 13.83
CA PRO A 54 -9.51 -1.30 14.45
C PRO A 54 -10.49 -0.71 13.42
N MET A 55 -10.00 0.08 12.48
CA MET A 55 -10.80 0.70 11.44
C MET A 55 -11.36 -0.35 10.46
N TYR A 56 -10.55 -1.34 10.07
CA TYR A 56 -11.01 -2.45 9.22
C TYR A 56 -12.12 -3.26 9.90
N ALA A 57 -11.93 -3.62 11.17
CA ALA A 57 -12.93 -4.35 11.94
C ALA A 57 -14.24 -3.56 12.09
N GLU A 58 -14.15 -2.26 12.31
CA GLU A 58 -15.32 -1.38 12.42
C GLU A 58 -16.10 -1.31 11.10
N ARG A 59 -15.41 -1.12 9.97
CA ARG A 59 -16.02 -1.05 8.64
C ARG A 59 -16.67 -2.36 8.20
N LEU A 60 -16.02 -3.50 8.47
CA LEU A 60 -16.60 -4.82 8.23
C LEU A 60 -17.88 -5.03 9.07
N ARG A 61 -17.86 -4.63 10.35
CA ARG A 61 -19.06 -4.73 11.22
C ARG A 61 -20.19 -3.81 10.79
N LYS A 62 -19.89 -2.62 10.26
CA LYS A 62 -20.88 -1.67 9.75
C LYS A 62 -21.39 -2.00 8.35
N GLY A 63 -20.72 -2.93 7.64
CA GLY A 63 -21.09 -3.34 6.29
C GLY A 63 -20.67 -2.37 5.18
N SER A 64 -19.87 -1.33 5.49
CA SER A 64 -19.28 -0.45 4.47
C SER A 64 -18.11 -1.12 3.73
N VAL A 65 -17.66 -2.27 4.21
CA VAL A 65 -16.71 -3.17 3.55
C VAL A 65 -17.34 -4.56 3.49
N GLY A 66 -17.34 -5.15 2.31
CA GLY A 66 -17.89 -6.49 2.07
C GLY A 66 -16.99 -7.59 2.62
N THR A 67 -17.58 -8.71 3.03
CA THR A 67 -16.88 -9.91 3.53
C THR A 67 -16.58 -10.94 2.44
N HIS A 68 -17.02 -10.70 1.19
CA HIS A 68 -16.68 -11.57 0.06
C HIS A 68 -15.20 -11.43 -0.33
N GLU A 69 -14.64 -12.45 -0.96
CA GLU A 69 -13.20 -12.60 -1.12
C GLU A 69 -12.71 -12.35 -2.55
N SER A 70 -13.63 -12.17 -3.49
CA SER A 70 -13.33 -11.99 -4.89
C SER A 70 -14.16 -10.87 -5.51
N ALA A 71 -13.55 -10.13 -6.42
CA ALA A 71 -14.22 -9.18 -7.29
C ALA A 71 -14.91 -9.92 -8.44
N GLU A 72 -15.99 -9.35 -8.97
CA GLU A 72 -16.64 -9.80 -10.19
C GLU A 72 -15.86 -9.32 -11.40
N VAL A 73 -15.67 -10.18 -12.41
CA VAL A 73 -15.10 -9.78 -13.70
C VAL A 73 -16.22 -9.21 -14.56
N VAL A 74 -16.29 -7.87 -14.64
CA VAL A 74 -17.36 -7.20 -15.41
C VAL A 74 -17.01 -7.01 -16.87
N GLN A 75 -15.71 -7.04 -17.22
CA GLN A 75 -15.23 -7.01 -18.59
C GLN A 75 -13.95 -7.82 -18.72
N ASP A 76 -13.84 -8.65 -19.75
CA ASP A 76 -12.62 -9.36 -20.13
C ASP A 76 -12.43 -9.27 -21.65
N MET A 77 -11.31 -8.63 -22.06
CA MET A 77 -10.96 -8.41 -23.46
C MET A 77 -9.49 -8.79 -23.71
N GLY A 78 -9.21 -10.08 -23.71
CA GLY A 78 -7.86 -10.60 -23.98
C GLY A 78 -6.85 -10.12 -22.94
N ALA A 79 -5.98 -9.19 -23.29
CA ALA A 79 -4.95 -8.67 -22.38
C ALA A 79 -5.50 -7.76 -21.24
N ILE A 80 -6.75 -7.33 -21.34
CA ILE A 80 -7.35 -6.33 -20.44
C ILE A 80 -8.53 -6.95 -19.70
N ALA A 81 -8.74 -6.57 -18.42
CA ALA A 81 -9.96 -6.86 -17.67
C ALA A 81 -10.34 -5.69 -16.74
N VAL A 82 -11.64 -5.60 -16.46
CA VAL A 82 -12.21 -4.70 -15.45
C VAL A 82 -12.92 -5.56 -14.41
N LEU A 83 -12.63 -5.33 -13.15
CA LEU A 83 -13.24 -6.00 -12.03
C LEU A 83 -14.06 -5.02 -11.19
N ASP A 84 -15.19 -5.47 -10.66
CA ASP A 84 -15.95 -4.79 -9.62
C ASP A 84 -15.69 -5.47 -8.26
N ALA A 85 -15.08 -4.74 -7.34
CA ALA A 85 -14.78 -5.27 -6.02
C ALA A 85 -15.98 -5.29 -5.07
N GLY A 86 -17.10 -4.66 -5.41
CA GLY A 86 -18.30 -4.60 -4.55
C GLY A 86 -17.98 -4.16 -3.11
N HIS A 87 -17.00 -3.28 -2.94
CA HIS A 87 -16.46 -2.78 -1.67
C HIS A 87 -15.80 -3.85 -0.77
N ALA A 88 -15.36 -5.00 -1.35
CA ALA A 88 -14.55 -5.97 -0.60
C ALA A 88 -13.16 -5.42 -0.24
N LEU A 89 -12.48 -6.10 0.70
CA LEU A 89 -11.13 -5.74 1.10
C LEU A 89 -10.17 -5.75 -0.09
N GLY A 90 -9.50 -4.62 -0.30
CA GLY A 90 -8.60 -4.41 -1.43
C GLY A 90 -7.39 -5.36 -1.42
N GLN A 91 -6.99 -5.92 -0.27
CA GLN A 91 -5.95 -6.93 -0.22
C GLN A 91 -6.34 -8.21 -0.96
N LEU A 92 -7.61 -8.61 -0.90
CA LEU A 92 -8.11 -9.83 -1.54
C LEU A 92 -8.36 -9.60 -3.04
N THR A 93 -9.05 -8.54 -3.37
CA THR A 93 -9.39 -8.20 -4.77
C THR A 93 -8.17 -7.73 -5.56
N GLY A 94 -7.19 -7.09 -4.91
CA GLY A 94 -5.92 -6.70 -5.50
C GLY A 94 -5.00 -7.90 -5.79
N ASP A 95 -4.96 -8.91 -4.89
CA ASP A 95 -4.25 -10.17 -5.18
C ASP A 95 -4.87 -10.85 -6.40
N GLN A 96 -6.21 -10.98 -6.45
CA GLN A 96 -6.92 -11.52 -7.62
C GLN A 96 -6.60 -10.74 -8.90
N ALA A 97 -6.62 -9.41 -8.84
CA ALA A 97 -6.39 -8.57 -10.01
C ALA A 97 -4.97 -8.69 -10.55
N MET A 98 -3.95 -8.71 -9.67
CA MET A 98 -2.56 -8.89 -10.10
C MET A 98 -2.31 -10.30 -10.62
N ASP A 99 -2.88 -11.34 -9.99
CA ASP A 99 -2.76 -12.72 -10.49
C ASP A 99 -3.40 -12.85 -11.88
N LEU A 100 -4.54 -12.21 -12.13
CA LEU A 100 -5.18 -12.15 -13.44
C LEU A 100 -4.32 -11.37 -14.45
N ALA A 101 -3.72 -10.25 -14.05
CA ALA A 101 -2.81 -9.49 -14.92
C ALA A 101 -1.59 -10.33 -15.32
N VAL A 102 -1.00 -11.09 -14.38
CA VAL A 102 0.11 -12.01 -14.66
C VAL A 102 -0.32 -13.14 -15.60
N LEU A 103 -1.50 -13.73 -15.40
CA LEU A 103 -2.05 -14.76 -16.30
C LEU A 103 -2.20 -14.25 -17.72
N LYS A 104 -2.77 -13.04 -17.88
CA LYS A 104 -2.91 -12.38 -19.17
C LYS A 104 -1.55 -12.06 -19.80
N ALA A 105 -0.60 -11.59 -19.01
CA ALA A 105 0.76 -11.27 -19.48
C ALA A 105 1.50 -12.52 -20.02
N ARG A 106 1.27 -13.69 -19.45
CA ARG A 106 1.81 -14.96 -19.98
C ARG A 106 1.29 -15.31 -21.36
N THR A 107 0.03 -14.93 -21.65
CA THR A 107 -0.63 -15.25 -22.93
C THR A 107 -0.38 -14.18 -23.98
N TYR A 108 -0.46 -12.90 -23.60
CA TYR A 108 -0.45 -11.77 -24.53
C TYR A 108 0.82 -10.91 -24.46
N GLY A 109 1.77 -11.23 -23.56
CA GLY A 109 2.95 -10.40 -23.30
C GLY A 109 2.71 -9.27 -22.31
N ILE A 110 1.46 -8.82 -22.17
CA ILE A 110 0.99 -7.80 -21.23
C ILE A 110 -0.35 -8.20 -20.64
N GLY A 111 -0.59 -7.85 -19.37
CA GLY A 111 -1.90 -7.95 -18.76
C GLY A 111 -2.20 -6.67 -17.98
N VAL A 112 -3.38 -6.10 -18.19
CA VAL A 112 -3.86 -4.89 -17.49
C VAL A 112 -5.20 -5.20 -16.85
N VAL A 113 -5.31 -4.92 -15.56
CA VAL A 113 -6.55 -5.12 -14.79
C VAL A 113 -6.83 -3.87 -13.97
N THR A 114 -8.03 -3.31 -14.12
CA THR A 114 -8.53 -2.25 -13.25
C THR A 114 -9.61 -2.78 -12.32
N VAL A 115 -9.74 -2.16 -11.14
CA VAL A 115 -10.74 -2.57 -10.14
C VAL A 115 -11.50 -1.33 -9.69
N CYS A 116 -12.82 -1.31 -9.87
CA CYS A 116 -13.69 -0.27 -9.34
C CYS A 116 -14.38 -0.72 -8.03
N HIS A 117 -15.05 0.20 -7.37
CA HIS A 117 -15.77 -0.01 -6.11
C HIS A 117 -14.92 -0.77 -5.08
N ALA A 118 -13.66 -0.38 -4.94
CA ALA A 118 -12.70 -1.06 -4.10
C ALA A 118 -12.59 -0.43 -2.69
N PHE A 119 -11.92 -1.15 -1.82
CA PHE A 119 -11.50 -0.66 -0.51
C PHE A 119 -9.97 -0.64 -0.45
N HIS A 120 -9.40 0.07 0.53
CA HIS A 120 -7.96 0.18 0.78
C HIS A 120 -7.24 -1.18 0.65
N PHE A 121 -6.13 -1.21 -0.10
CA PHE A 121 -5.42 -2.44 -0.44
C PHE A 121 -4.07 -2.62 0.28
N GLY A 122 -3.72 -1.69 1.20
CA GLY A 122 -2.41 -1.68 1.84
C GLY A 122 -1.32 -1.15 0.93
N GLY A 123 -0.09 -1.61 1.10
CA GLY A 123 1.03 -1.17 0.28
C GLY A 123 1.01 -1.70 -1.15
N ALA A 124 1.06 -0.81 -2.14
CA ALA A 124 1.07 -1.14 -3.57
C ALA A 124 2.24 -2.08 -3.97
N TYR A 125 3.35 -2.01 -3.23
CA TYR A 125 4.54 -2.85 -3.43
C TYR A 125 4.23 -4.35 -3.43
N ARG A 126 3.24 -4.78 -2.65
CA ARG A 126 2.85 -6.19 -2.52
C ARG A 126 2.50 -6.79 -3.87
N TYR A 127 1.67 -6.11 -4.63
CA TYR A 127 1.15 -6.57 -5.92
C TYR A 127 2.20 -6.47 -7.02
N ALA A 128 2.90 -5.33 -7.12
CA ALA A 128 3.98 -5.17 -8.08
C ALA A 128 5.04 -6.26 -7.91
N ARG A 129 5.41 -6.60 -6.67
CA ARG A 129 6.36 -7.67 -6.35
C ARG A 129 5.83 -9.06 -6.74
N THR A 130 4.54 -9.32 -6.59
CA THR A 130 3.92 -10.59 -7.04
C THR A 130 4.14 -10.81 -8.54
N ALA A 131 3.94 -9.77 -9.35
CA ALA A 131 4.24 -9.84 -10.78
C ALA A 131 5.75 -10.08 -11.04
N ALA A 132 6.63 -9.43 -10.28
CA ALA A 132 8.08 -9.60 -10.46
C ALA A 132 8.52 -11.04 -10.14
N TYR A 133 8.02 -11.66 -9.10
CA TYR A 133 8.28 -13.08 -8.80
C TYR A 133 7.75 -14.00 -9.90
N ALA A 134 6.71 -13.61 -10.61
CA ALA A 134 6.18 -14.34 -11.76
C ALA A 134 6.96 -14.07 -13.07
N GLY A 135 8.05 -13.29 -13.04
CA GLY A 135 8.89 -12.96 -14.19
C GLY A 135 8.34 -11.82 -15.06
N CYS A 136 7.49 -10.99 -14.50
CA CYS A 136 6.95 -9.80 -15.15
C CYS A 136 7.50 -8.52 -14.50
N ILE A 137 7.61 -7.42 -15.24
CA ILE A 137 7.64 -6.11 -14.60
C ILE A 137 6.22 -5.83 -14.14
N GLY A 138 6.05 -5.57 -12.83
CA GLY A 138 4.76 -5.31 -12.22
C GLY A 138 4.56 -3.84 -11.90
N ILE A 139 3.36 -3.32 -12.16
CA ILE A 139 2.92 -1.99 -11.72
C ILE A 139 1.62 -2.15 -10.95
N ALA A 140 1.51 -1.48 -9.81
CA ALA A 140 0.28 -1.40 -9.02
C ALA A 140 0.07 0.03 -8.54
N ALA A 141 -1.16 0.53 -8.63
CA ALA A 141 -1.54 1.85 -8.18
C ALA A 141 -2.96 1.85 -7.62
N ALA A 142 -3.25 2.82 -6.76
CA ALA A 142 -4.59 3.11 -6.26
C ALA A 142 -4.83 4.60 -6.23
N ASN A 143 -6.10 5.01 -6.29
CA ASN A 143 -6.47 6.37 -5.92
C ASN A 143 -6.88 6.44 -4.44
N SER A 144 -6.90 7.64 -3.92
CA SER A 144 -7.31 7.94 -2.55
C SER A 144 -8.06 9.28 -2.48
N SER A 145 -8.68 9.57 -1.35
CA SER A 145 -9.39 10.84 -1.16
C SER A 145 -8.49 12.05 -1.42
N PRO A 146 -9.03 13.15 -1.96
CA PRO A 146 -8.25 14.34 -2.27
C PRO A 146 -7.57 14.95 -1.04
N LEU A 147 -6.25 15.03 -1.08
CA LEU A 147 -5.39 15.57 -0.03
C LEU A 147 -4.33 16.53 -0.57
N MET A 148 -4.01 16.42 -1.87
CA MET A 148 -3.03 17.28 -2.52
C MET A 148 -3.72 18.35 -3.37
N PRO A 149 -3.26 19.61 -3.30
CA PRO A 149 -3.82 20.70 -4.08
C PRO A 149 -3.39 20.61 -5.55
N ALA A 150 -4.29 21.01 -6.45
CA ALA A 150 -3.86 21.49 -7.76
C ALA A 150 -3.00 22.76 -7.57
N PRO A 151 -2.03 23.05 -8.45
CA PRO A 151 -1.23 24.27 -8.35
C PRO A 151 -2.12 25.52 -8.27
N GLY A 152 -2.03 26.26 -7.15
CA GLY A 152 -2.85 27.44 -6.88
C GLY A 152 -4.29 27.16 -6.45
N GLY A 153 -4.64 25.90 -6.18
CA GLY A 153 -6.00 25.47 -5.83
C GLY A 153 -6.13 24.85 -4.44
N THR A 154 -7.25 24.16 -4.27
CA THR A 154 -7.58 23.36 -3.08
C THR A 154 -7.28 21.89 -3.33
N ALA A 155 -7.59 21.00 -2.34
CA ALA A 155 -7.46 19.54 -2.50
C ALA A 155 -8.18 19.06 -3.77
N ALA A 156 -7.45 18.41 -4.66
CA ALA A 156 -7.95 18.00 -5.98
C ALA A 156 -7.72 16.50 -6.25
N VAL A 157 -6.59 15.95 -5.80
CA VAL A 157 -6.21 14.54 -6.00
C VAL A 157 -5.69 13.95 -4.70
N GLY A 158 -5.76 12.64 -4.58
CA GLY A 158 -5.17 11.91 -3.47
C GLY A 158 -3.65 11.77 -3.59
N GLU A 159 -3.02 11.19 -2.55
CA GLU A 159 -1.59 10.83 -2.60
C GLU A 159 -1.28 9.66 -3.55
N ASN A 160 -2.30 9.00 -4.02
CA ASN A 160 -2.37 8.04 -5.12
C ASN A 160 -1.11 7.16 -5.24
N PRO A 161 -0.95 6.15 -4.36
CA PRO A 161 0.26 5.35 -4.30
C PRO A 161 0.53 4.60 -5.61
N LEU A 162 1.82 4.51 -5.94
CA LEU A 162 2.34 3.80 -7.11
C LEU A 162 3.50 2.90 -6.72
N ALA A 163 3.50 1.67 -7.19
CA ALA A 163 4.64 0.77 -7.07
C ALA A 163 5.00 0.14 -8.41
N ILE A 164 6.31 -0.02 -8.64
CA ILE A 164 6.87 -0.69 -9.82
C ILE A 164 7.92 -1.67 -9.33
N ALA A 165 7.82 -2.93 -9.76
CA ALA A 165 8.78 -3.97 -9.44
C ALA A 165 9.39 -4.60 -10.69
N VAL A 166 10.69 -4.78 -10.68
CA VAL A 166 11.45 -5.37 -11.77
C VAL A 166 12.09 -6.69 -11.29
N PRO A 167 11.87 -7.83 -11.97
CA PRO A 167 12.45 -9.11 -11.57
C PRO A 167 13.99 -9.08 -11.66
N THR A 168 14.62 -9.82 -10.75
CA THR A 168 16.09 -9.99 -10.67
C THR A 168 16.46 -11.46 -10.57
N GLU A 169 17.68 -11.80 -10.91
CA GLU A 169 18.22 -13.16 -10.81
C GLU A 169 18.17 -13.69 -9.36
N ASN A 170 18.42 -12.84 -8.37
CA ASN A 170 18.51 -13.21 -6.95
C ASN A 170 17.15 -13.32 -6.25
N GLY A 171 16.05 -13.16 -6.95
CA GLY A 171 14.69 -13.35 -6.45
C GLY A 171 14.10 -12.14 -5.71
N GLU A 172 14.89 -11.23 -5.10
CA GLU A 172 14.35 -9.98 -4.52
C GLU A 172 14.34 -8.89 -5.60
N PRO A 173 13.16 -8.38 -6.01
CA PRO A 173 13.05 -7.44 -7.11
C PRO A 173 13.61 -6.05 -6.76
N ILE A 174 14.05 -5.28 -7.77
CA ILE A 174 14.16 -3.84 -7.62
C ILE A 174 12.74 -3.31 -7.50
N LEU A 175 12.44 -2.62 -6.39
CA LEU A 175 11.07 -2.26 -6.02
C LEU A 175 10.96 -0.79 -5.67
N LEU A 176 10.45 0.00 -6.59
CA LEU A 176 10.02 1.37 -6.32
C LEU A 176 8.61 1.32 -5.71
N SER A 177 8.40 1.94 -4.55
CA SER A 177 7.08 2.12 -3.94
C SER A 177 7.03 3.50 -3.28
N LEU A 178 6.07 4.31 -3.67
CA LEU A 178 5.97 5.70 -3.21
C LEU A 178 4.51 6.16 -3.14
N ALA A 179 4.22 7.06 -2.21
CA ALA A 179 3.12 8.00 -2.30
C ALA A 179 3.55 9.19 -3.16
N LEU A 180 2.61 9.84 -3.84
CA LEU A 180 2.92 10.98 -4.70
C LEU A 180 2.87 12.32 -3.95
N SER A 181 2.87 12.26 -2.61
CA SER A 181 3.02 13.38 -1.69
C SER A 181 4.41 13.37 -1.03
N GLU A 182 4.88 14.53 -0.56
CA GLU A 182 6.15 14.68 0.19
C GLU A 182 6.16 13.89 1.51
N ALA A 183 4.98 13.67 2.11
CA ALA A 183 4.79 12.75 3.23
C ALA A 183 3.51 11.96 3.00
N ALA A 184 3.59 10.65 3.17
CA ALA A 184 2.38 9.83 3.20
C ALA A 184 1.50 10.27 4.38
N LEU A 185 0.17 10.35 4.15
CA LEU A 185 -0.81 10.68 5.19
C LEU A 185 -0.68 9.77 6.42
N GLY A 186 -0.34 8.49 6.18
CA GLY A 186 -0.06 7.54 7.24
C GLY A 186 1.13 7.91 8.11
N GLU A 187 2.19 8.49 7.55
CA GLU A 187 3.34 8.98 8.33
C GLU A 187 2.93 10.17 9.22
N ALA A 188 2.15 11.11 8.69
CA ALA A 188 1.62 12.24 9.47
C ALA A 188 0.74 11.76 10.62
N ARG A 189 -0.13 10.76 10.38
CA ARG A 189 -0.95 10.11 11.43
C ARG A 189 -0.10 9.40 12.48
N LEU A 190 0.95 8.71 12.06
CA LEU A 190 1.87 8.05 12.98
C LEU A 190 2.61 9.09 13.85
N ALA A 191 3.11 10.18 13.26
CA ALA A 191 3.75 11.28 13.96
C ALA A 191 2.79 11.92 14.99
N ALA A 192 1.53 12.19 14.62
CA ALA A 192 0.50 12.69 15.52
C ALA A 192 0.25 11.76 16.71
N ARG A 193 0.19 10.44 16.49
CA ARG A 193 0.04 9.45 17.57
C ARG A 193 1.25 9.38 18.50
N GLN A 194 2.45 9.59 17.96
CA GLN A 194 3.71 9.56 18.71
C GLN A 194 4.05 10.91 19.37
N GLY A 195 3.33 11.99 19.03
CA GLY A 195 3.60 13.35 19.55
C GLY A 195 4.89 13.95 19.02
N GLY A 196 5.35 13.52 17.84
CA GLY A 196 6.55 14.03 17.17
C GLY A 196 6.22 15.13 16.14
N PRO A 197 7.13 16.10 15.89
CA PRO A 197 6.94 17.09 14.84
C PRO A 197 7.09 16.49 13.45
N ILE A 198 6.44 17.09 12.46
CA ILE A 198 6.69 16.82 11.04
C ILE A 198 7.57 17.93 10.44
N PRO A 199 8.42 17.62 9.43
CA PRO A 199 9.17 18.64 8.71
C PRO A 199 8.24 19.65 8.02
N ARG A 200 8.60 20.94 8.07
CA ARG A 200 7.82 22.06 7.47
C ARG A 200 7.55 21.93 5.98
N THR A 201 8.33 21.12 5.27
CA THR A 201 8.21 20.92 3.81
C THR A 201 7.16 19.90 3.40
N ARG A 202 6.41 19.30 4.36
CA ARG A 202 5.55 18.13 4.08
C ARG A 202 4.06 18.42 3.98
N ALA A 203 3.61 19.57 4.46
CA ALA A 203 2.20 19.96 4.39
C ALA A 203 2.04 21.49 4.39
N ASP A 204 0.98 21.97 3.77
CA ASP A 204 0.49 23.35 3.94
C ASP A 204 -0.70 23.37 4.87
N GLY A 205 -0.70 24.26 5.86
CA GLY A 205 -1.85 24.52 6.69
C GLY A 205 -2.98 25.19 5.90
N ARG A 206 -4.19 25.19 6.43
CA ARG A 206 -5.38 25.86 5.81
C ARG A 206 -5.14 27.31 5.42
N ALA A 207 -4.15 27.99 6.05
CA ALA A 207 -3.77 29.38 5.78
C ALA A 207 -2.55 29.52 4.85
N GLY A 208 -2.07 28.43 4.22
CA GLY A 208 -0.88 28.46 3.34
C GLY A 208 0.45 28.61 4.11
N THR A 209 0.46 28.39 5.43
CA THR A 209 1.69 28.37 6.24
C THR A 209 2.05 26.93 6.61
N PRO A 210 3.28 26.47 6.38
CA PRO A 210 3.69 25.10 6.68
C PRO A 210 3.54 24.78 8.18
N PRO A 211 2.65 23.85 8.60
CA PRO A 211 2.53 23.44 9.98
C PRO A 211 3.70 22.56 10.39
N THR A 212 4.13 22.69 11.63
CA THR A 212 5.05 21.74 12.28
C THR A 212 4.33 20.79 13.22
N ASP A 213 3.07 21.09 13.54
CA ASP A 213 2.20 20.24 14.31
C ASP A 213 1.57 19.17 13.41
N PRO A 214 1.75 17.87 13.72
CA PRO A 214 1.14 16.78 12.95
C PRO A 214 -0.38 16.85 12.88
N VAL A 215 -1.06 17.37 13.91
CA VAL A 215 -2.52 17.50 13.94
C VAL A 215 -2.99 18.57 12.96
N GLU A 216 -2.30 19.71 12.91
CA GLU A 216 -2.59 20.76 11.92
C GLU A 216 -2.27 20.28 10.49
N ALA A 217 -1.20 19.50 10.31
CA ALA A 217 -0.85 18.92 9.01
C ALA A 217 -1.89 17.92 8.52
N LEU A 218 -2.47 17.12 9.41
CA LEU A 218 -3.57 16.20 9.08
C LEU A 218 -4.86 16.94 8.67
N ALA A 219 -5.04 18.16 9.16
CA ALA A 219 -6.15 19.04 8.79
C ALA A 219 -5.85 19.92 7.57
N GLY A 220 -4.60 19.93 7.10
CA GLY A 220 -4.09 20.69 5.98
C GLY A 220 -4.05 19.89 4.67
N LEU A 221 -3.32 20.43 3.70
CA LEU A 221 -3.06 19.81 2.40
C LEU A 221 -1.67 19.17 2.40
N LEU A 222 -1.57 17.97 1.88
CA LEU A 222 -0.27 17.34 1.63
C LEU A 222 0.39 18.01 0.41
N LEU A 223 1.68 18.31 0.52
CA LEU A 223 2.42 18.82 -0.63
C LEU A 223 2.74 17.69 -1.61
N PRO A 224 2.55 17.91 -2.92
CA PRO A 224 2.94 16.93 -3.93
C PRO A 224 4.47 16.73 -3.95
N ALA A 225 4.92 15.49 -4.04
CA ALA A 225 6.33 15.15 -4.18
C ALA A 225 6.92 15.84 -5.43
N ALA A 226 8.05 16.52 -5.29
CA ALA A 226 8.65 17.31 -6.36
C ALA A 226 7.68 18.35 -7.01
N GLY A 227 6.73 18.89 -6.25
CA GLY A 227 5.81 19.94 -6.68
C GLY A 227 4.85 19.50 -7.79
N HIS A 228 4.80 20.26 -8.89
CA HIS A 228 3.88 20.02 -10.00
C HIS A 228 4.04 18.64 -10.68
N MET A 229 5.22 18.02 -10.59
CA MET A 229 5.45 16.68 -11.16
C MET A 229 4.69 15.60 -10.38
N GLY A 230 4.75 15.63 -9.05
CA GLY A 230 4.00 14.70 -8.20
C GLY A 230 2.49 14.89 -8.36
N TYR A 231 2.02 16.15 -8.39
CA TYR A 231 0.61 16.44 -8.71
C TYR A 231 0.20 15.85 -10.06
N GLY A 232 0.99 16.11 -11.12
CA GLY A 232 0.70 15.60 -12.46
C GLY A 232 0.63 14.08 -12.53
N LEU A 233 1.58 13.40 -11.86
CA LEU A 233 1.58 11.94 -11.79
C LEU A 233 0.38 11.41 -10.98
N ALA A 234 0.02 12.06 -9.86
CA ALA A 234 -1.14 11.69 -9.07
C ALA A 234 -2.45 11.83 -9.85
N LEU A 235 -2.59 12.88 -10.66
CA LEU A 235 -3.73 13.05 -11.55
C LEU A 235 -3.80 11.91 -12.60
N VAL A 236 -2.68 11.53 -13.19
CA VAL A 236 -2.63 10.41 -14.14
C VAL A 236 -2.99 9.08 -13.45
N VAL A 237 -2.51 8.86 -12.23
CA VAL A 237 -2.89 7.66 -11.44
C VAL A 237 -4.40 7.66 -11.16
N ASP A 238 -5.00 8.81 -10.81
CA ASP A 238 -6.45 8.90 -10.59
C ASP A 238 -7.25 8.54 -11.86
N ILE A 239 -6.76 8.96 -13.04
CA ILE A 239 -7.34 8.61 -14.34
C ILE A 239 -7.21 7.10 -14.62
N LEU A 240 -6.01 6.52 -14.40
CA LEU A 240 -5.76 5.09 -14.65
C LEU A 240 -6.54 4.18 -13.69
N THR A 241 -6.82 4.63 -12.49
CA THR A 241 -7.57 3.88 -11.48
C THR A 241 -9.07 4.16 -11.58
N GLY A 242 -9.52 5.32 -11.13
CA GLY A 242 -10.94 5.68 -11.00
C GLY A 242 -11.63 5.84 -12.36
N VAL A 243 -11.11 6.76 -13.20
CA VAL A 243 -11.79 7.09 -14.46
C VAL A 243 -11.80 5.89 -15.42
N LEU A 244 -10.66 5.22 -15.60
CA LEU A 244 -10.52 4.09 -16.52
C LEU A 244 -11.32 2.85 -16.11
N SER A 245 -11.47 2.61 -14.80
CA SER A 245 -12.26 1.47 -14.28
C SER A 245 -13.77 1.71 -14.29
N GLY A 246 -14.22 2.96 -14.49
CA GLY A 246 -15.61 3.36 -14.30
C GLY A 246 -16.00 3.57 -12.82
N GLY A 247 -15.01 3.57 -11.90
CA GLY A 247 -15.20 3.81 -10.47
C GLY A 247 -15.07 5.29 -10.07
N SER A 248 -15.05 5.55 -8.78
CA SER A 248 -14.93 6.91 -8.24
C SER A 248 -13.52 7.48 -8.42
N PHE A 249 -13.45 8.79 -8.60
CA PHE A 249 -12.22 9.57 -8.76
C PHE A 249 -12.34 10.94 -8.09
N GLY A 250 -11.22 11.59 -7.80
CA GLY A 250 -11.17 12.89 -7.18
C GLY A 250 -12.03 12.94 -5.90
N SER A 251 -12.92 13.92 -5.78
CA SER A 251 -13.80 14.10 -4.61
C SER A 251 -14.86 13.01 -4.42
N GLY A 252 -15.05 12.11 -5.39
CA GLY A 252 -15.89 10.92 -5.24
C GLY A 252 -15.28 9.86 -4.32
N VAL A 253 -13.95 9.84 -4.17
CA VAL A 253 -13.26 8.92 -3.25
C VAL A 253 -13.30 9.51 -1.84
N ARG A 254 -13.90 8.76 -0.90
CA ARG A 254 -14.06 9.21 0.50
C ARG A 254 -12.83 8.95 1.35
N ASP A 255 -12.65 9.74 2.41
CA ASP A 255 -11.56 9.53 3.37
C ASP A 255 -11.74 8.19 4.11
N LEU A 256 -10.64 7.44 4.17
CA LEU A 256 -10.55 6.13 4.83
C LEU A 256 -11.01 6.17 6.30
N ASN A 257 -10.82 7.28 6.99
CA ASN A 257 -11.06 7.43 8.43
C ASN A 257 -12.21 8.37 8.79
N ALA A 258 -12.94 8.89 7.80
CA ALA A 258 -14.10 9.75 8.08
C ALA A 258 -15.30 8.90 8.54
N ASP A 259 -16.35 8.83 7.77
CA ASP A 259 -17.53 8.03 8.11
C ASP A 259 -17.27 6.54 7.80
N THR A 260 -17.12 5.74 8.85
CA THR A 260 -16.87 4.29 8.71
C THR A 260 -18.11 3.49 8.32
N SER A 261 -19.30 4.10 8.23
CA SER A 261 -20.53 3.46 7.75
C SER A 261 -20.69 3.52 6.23
N GLU A 262 -19.94 4.40 5.56
CA GLU A 262 -19.99 4.59 4.12
C GLU A 262 -18.76 3.99 3.42
N PRO A 263 -18.89 3.31 2.26
CA PRO A 263 -17.75 2.84 1.48
C PRO A 263 -16.82 3.99 1.08
N ILE A 264 -15.51 3.76 1.06
CA ILE A 264 -14.54 4.77 0.56
C ILE A 264 -14.56 4.89 -0.95
N ASP A 265 -14.92 3.81 -1.62
CA ASP A 265 -15.12 3.72 -3.07
C ASP A 265 -13.88 4.12 -3.87
N CYS A 266 -12.71 3.62 -3.48
CA CYS A 266 -11.48 3.81 -4.26
C CYS A 266 -11.40 2.84 -5.44
N ALA A 267 -10.39 3.01 -6.28
CA ALA A 267 -10.14 2.19 -7.44
C ALA A 267 -8.66 1.82 -7.57
N HIS A 268 -8.37 0.71 -8.25
CA HIS A 268 -7.02 0.19 -8.38
C HIS A 268 -6.66 -0.07 -9.84
N PHE A 269 -5.36 -0.04 -10.12
CA PHE A 269 -4.78 -0.37 -11.41
C PHE A 269 -3.63 -1.35 -11.23
N PHE A 270 -3.61 -2.43 -12.03
CA PHE A 270 -2.59 -3.45 -12.04
C PHE A 270 -2.12 -3.69 -13.47
N LEU A 271 -0.81 -3.79 -13.65
CA LEU A 271 -0.20 -4.13 -14.92
C LEU A 271 0.94 -5.14 -14.69
N ALA A 272 0.95 -6.19 -15.48
CA ALA A 272 2.07 -7.12 -15.59
C ALA A 272 2.60 -7.12 -17.03
N LEU A 273 3.90 -6.91 -17.20
CA LEU A 273 4.60 -6.96 -18.49
C LEU A 273 5.54 -8.16 -18.48
N SER A 274 5.26 -9.16 -19.30
CA SER A 274 6.07 -10.38 -19.37
C SER A 274 7.46 -10.09 -19.98
N VAL A 275 8.50 -10.28 -19.19
CA VAL A 275 9.87 -10.11 -19.68
C VAL A 275 10.15 -11.05 -20.85
N SER A 276 9.61 -12.28 -20.78
CA SER A 276 9.81 -13.29 -21.81
C SER A 276 9.18 -12.94 -23.17
N ALA A 277 8.24 -11.99 -23.20
CA ALA A 277 7.67 -11.49 -24.45
C ALA A 277 8.63 -10.57 -25.23
N PHE A 278 9.66 -10.02 -24.58
CA PHE A 278 10.68 -9.17 -25.19
C PHE A 278 11.98 -9.91 -25.48
N GLY A 279 12.16 -11.12 -24.97
CA GLY A 279 13.37 -11.90 -25.19
C GLY A 279 13.66 -12.89 -24.07
N ASN A 280 14.92 -13.33 -24.01
CA ASN A 280 15.33 -14.30 -23.00
C ASN A 280 15.34 -13.67 -21.59
N ARG A 281 14.58 -14.26 -20.68
CA ARG A 281 14.46 -13.79 -19.29
C ARG A 281 15.80 -13.78 -18.56
N ALA A 282 16.63 -14.81 -18.70
CA ALA A 282 17.92 -14.86 -18.01
C ALA A 282 18.86 -13.75 -18.50
N ALA A 283 18.86 -13.47 -19.82
CA ALA A 283 19.64 -12.35 -20.37
C ALA A 283 19.15 -10.99 -19.86
N PHE A 284 17.84 -10.81 -19.67
CA PHE A 284 17.28 -9.62 -19.05
C PHE A 284 17.73 -9.48 -17.59
N GLU A 285 17.59 -10.55 -16.78
CA GLU A 285 17.97 -10.55 -15.37
C GLU A 285 19.47 -10.28 -15.18
N GLN A 286 20.32 -10.85 -16.05
CA GLN A 286 21.76 -10.55 -16.10
C GLN A 286 22.02 -9.06 -16.37
N ARG A 287 21.36 -8.45 -17.34
CA ARG A 287 21.52 -7.02 -17.64
C ARG A 287 21.02 -6.12 -16.52
N VAL A 288 19.95 -6.52 -15.82
CA VAL A 288 19.50 -5.82 -14.59
C VAL A 288 20.57 -5.91 -13.50
N ALA A 289 21.20 -7.08 -13.32
CA ALA A 289 22.29 -7.25 -12.35
C ALA A 289 23.54 -6.40 -12.73
N GLU A 290 23.89 -6.31 -14.01
CA GLU A 290 24.97 -5.45 -14.50
C GLU A 290 24.69 -3.96 -14.22
N LEU A 291 23.46 -3.49 -14.49
CA LEU A 291 23.04 -2.12 -14.17
C LEU A 291 23.08 -1.86 -12.66
N ALA A 292 22.58 -2.79 -11.86
CA ALA A 292 22.60 -2.71 -10.41
C ALA A 292 24.03 -2.60 -9.87
N ALA A 293 24.96 -3.42 -10.43
CA ALA A 293 26.37 -3.37 -10.06
C ALA A 293 27.05 -2.04 -10.44
N GLN A 294 26.72 -1.47 -11.60
CA GLN A 294 27.22 -0.15 -12.02
C GLN A 294 26.78 0.95 -11.03
N ILE A 295 25.50 0.92 -10.61
CA ILE A 295 24.95 1.91 -9.66
C ILE A 295 25.60 1.74 -8.28
N THR A 296 25.59 0.52 -7.73
CA THR A 296 26.08 0.26 -6.37
C THR A 296 27.61 0.30 -6.26
N GLY A 297 28.33 0.08 -7.35
CA GLY A 297 29.78 0.19 -7.47
C GLY A 297 30.28 1.60 -7.82
N SER A 298 29.39 2.57 -8.08
CA SER A 298 29.80 3.94 -8.44
C SER A 298 30.47 4.66 -7.25
N PRO A 299 31.32 5.69 -7.51
CA PRO A 299 31.95 6.46 -6.44
C PRO A 299 30.92 7.08 -5.51
N LYS A 300 31.13 6.93 -4.21
CA LYS A 300 30.25 7.51 -3.17
C LYS A 300 30.55 8.99 -2.97
N THR A 301 29.53 9.78 -2.75
CA THR A 301 29.67 11.15 -2.27
C THR A 301 30.08 11.16 -0.79
N SER A 302 30.67 12.26 -0.32
CA SER A 302 31.06 12.42 1.08
C SER A 302 29.84 12.21 2.00
N GLY A 303 30.01 11.34 3.00
CA GLY A 303 28.94 10.98 3.96
C GLY A 303 28.02 9.82 3.55
N ALA A 304 28.11 9.30 2.33
CA ALA A 304 27.37 8.11 1.93
C ALA A 304 28.08 6.82 2.44
N GLU A 305 27.41 6.06 3.28
CA GLU A 305 27.94 4.76 3.76
C GLU A 305 27.85 3.71 2.65
N ARG A 306 26.72 3.62 1.97
CA ARG A 306 26.48 2.67 0.87
C ARG A 306 25.46 3.24 -0.14
N LEU A 307 25.50 2.71 -1.35
CA LEU A 307 24.52 2.98 -2.39
C LEU A 307 23.49 1.86 -2.39
N LEU A 308 22.21 2.23 -2.44
CA LEU A 308 21.09 1.30 -2.36
C LEU A 308 20.25 1.34 -3.63
N LEU A 309 19.72 0.20 -4.00
CA LEU A 309 18.66 0.11 -5.00
C LEU A 309 17.29 0.33 -4.35
N PRO A 310 16.30 0.81 -5.12
CA PRO A 310 14.93 0.93 -4.62
C PRO A 310 14.40 -0.39 -4.04
N GLY A 311 13.81 -0.32 -2.84
CA GLY A 311 13.24 -1.47 -2.12
C GLY A 311 14.23 -2.29 -1.30
N GLN A 312 15.54 -2.07 -1.45
CA GLN A 312 16.57 -2.84 -0.75
C GLN A 312 16.52 -2.60 0.76
N LEU A 313 16.35 -1.36 1.19
CA LEU A 313 16.27 -1.02 2.63
C LEU A 313 15.08 -1.68 3.31
N GLU A 314 13.93 -1.68 2.65
CA GLU A 314 12.70 -2.32 3.14
C GLU A 314 12.83 -3.85 3.19
N ALA A 315 13.53 -4.46 2.23
CA ALA A 315 13.82 -5.90 2.23
C ALA A 315 14.76 -6.29 3.38
N GLU A 316 15.81 -5.50 3.62
CA GLU A 316 16.73 -5.68 4.75
C GLU A 316 16.01 -5.51 6.09
N ARG A 317 15.18 -4.46 6.22
CA ARG A 317 14.34 -4.23 7.42
C ARG A 317 13.41 -5.41 7.67
N LYS A 318 12.71 -5.89 6.64
CA LYS A 318 11.84 -7.08 6.76
C LYS A 318 12.60 -8.27 7.32
N THR A 319 13.79 -8.54 6.80
CA THR A 319 14.62 -9.66 7.25
C THR A 319 15.07 -9.48 8.70
N ALA A 320 15.53 -8.30 9.07
CA ALA A 320 15.99 -7.98 10.43
C ALA A 320 14.81 -8.03 11.42
N THR A 321 13.69 -7.38 11.11
CA THR A 321 12.50 -7.31 11.95
C THR A 321 11.85 -8.69 12.13
N ARG A 322 11.87 -9.54 11.08
CA ARG A 322 11.34 -10.90 11.19
C ARG A 322 12.13 -11.76 12.20
N ARG A 323 13.43 -11.51 12.34
CA ARG A 323 14.29 -12.22 13.32
C ARG A 323 14.17 -11.63 14.73
N ALA A 324 14.10 -10.30 14.83
CA ALA A 324 14.09 -9.58 16.10
C ALA A 324 12.69 -9.47 16.73
N GLY A 325 11.63 -9.69 15.95
CA GLY A 325 10.24 -9.38 16.30
C GLY A 325 9.82 -7.99 15.81
N VAL A 326 8.51 -7.80 15.67
CA VAL A 326 7.89 -6.55 15.18
C VAL A 326 7.83 -5.53 16.32
N PRO A 327 8.47 -4.35 16.18
CA PRO A 327 8.41 -3.30 17.20
C PRO A 327 7.08 -2.54 17.07
N LEU A 328 6.08 -2.91 17.87
CA LEU A 328 4.79 -2.22 17.91
C LEU A 328 4.79 -1.09 18.94
N ASP A 329 4.19 0.04 18.57
CA ASP A 329 3.84 1.09 19.53
C ASP A 329 2.82 0.56 20.55
N ALA A 330 3.00 0.90 21.82
CA ALA A 330 2.12 0.42 22.89
C ALA A 330 0.63 0.80 22.65
N LYS A 331 0.36 1.95 22.03
CA LYS A 331 -1.00 2.38 21.68
C LYS A 331 -1.61 1.50 20.58
N VAL A 332 -0.80 1.06 19.60
CA VAL A 332 -1.26 0.15 18.53
C VAL A 332 -1.59 -1.21 19.11
N LEU A 333 -0.72 -1.75 19.99
CA LEU A 333 -0.99 -3.02 20.67
C LEU A 333 -2.21 -2.95 21.57
N ALA A 334 -2.40 -1.85 22.30
CA ALA A 334 -3.58 -1.62 23.13
C ALA A 334 -4.86 -1.57 22.28
N ALA A 335 -4.86 -0.82 21.17
CA ALA A 335 -5.99 -0.72 20.26
C ALA A 335 -6.35 -2.07 19.59
N LEU A 336 -5.34 -2.89 19.24
CA LEU A 336 -5.57 -4.24 18.74
C LEU A 336 -6.27 -5.12 19.79
N ARG A 337 -5.81 -5.08 21.05
CA ARG A 337 -6.42 -5.84 22.17
C ARG A 337 -7.84 -5.37 22.48
N GLU A 338 -8.08 -4.08 22.49
CA GLU A 338 -9.40 -3.50 22.68
C GLU A 338 -10.37 -3.93 21.57
N THR A 339 -9.90 -3.87 20.31
CA THR A 339 -10.68 -4.36 19.16
C THR A 339 -11.00 -5.84 19.31
N ALA A 340 -10.01 -6.67 19.66
CA ALA A 340 -10.22 -8.11 19.89
C ALA A 340 -11.28 -8.35 20.95
N THR A 341 -11.20 -7.67 22.10
CA THR A 341 -12.20 -7.76 23.18
C THR A 341 -13.59 -7.36 22.69
N THR A 342 -13.69 -6.26 21.91
CA THR A 342 -14.97 -5.75 21.36
C THR A 342 -15.64 -6.77 20.44
N VAL A 343 -14.87 -7.60 19.74
CA VAL A 343 -15.38 -8.62 18.81
C VAL A 343 -15.43 -10.02 19.44
N GLY A 344 -15.21 -10.13 20.77
CA GLY A 344 -15.30 -11.39 21.50
C GLY A 344 -14.09 -12.33 21.35
N VAL A 345 -12.93 -11.81 20.92
CA VAL A 345 -11.69 -12.57 20.76
C VAL A 345 -10.77 -12.36 21.96
N THR A 346 -10.29 -13.45 22.55
CA THR A 346 -9.25 -13.41 23.60
C THR A 346 -7.89 -13.65 22.94
N LEU A 347 -7.01 -12.66 22.99
CA LEU A 347 -5.64 -12.79 22.50
C LEU A 347 -4.74 -13.34 23.62
N GLY A 348 -3.93 -14.35 23.29
CA GLY A 348 -2.87 -14.82 24.17
C GLY A 348 -1.81 -13.75 24.46
N ALA A 349 -0.90 -14.07 25.38
CA ALA A 349 0.27 -13.21 25.61
C ALA A 349 1.11 -13.09 24.33
N PRO A 350 1.62 -11.89 23.99
CA PRO A 350 2.53 -11.75 22.87
C PRO A 350 3.83 -12.51 23.18
N SER A 351 4.21 -13.38 22.26
CA SER A 351 5.44 -14.18 22.33
C SER A 351 6.59 -13.48 21.59
#